data_071304d07b2f461081ec438a174b0fd1
#
_entry.id   071304d07b2f461081ec438a174b0fd1
#
_cell.length_a   1.000
_cell.length_b   1.000
_cell.length_c   1.000
_cell.angle_alpha   90.00
_cell.angle_beta   90.00
_cell.angle_gamma   90.00
#
_symmetry.space_group_name_H-M   'P 1'
#
loop_
_entity.id
_entity.type
_entity.pdbx_description
1 polymer ?
#
loop_
_entity_poly.entity_id
_entity_poly.type
_entity_poly.pdbx_seq_one_letter_code
_entity_poly.pdbx_strand_id
1 'polypeptide(L)'
;MVELSMSLDGFISAPNPSREYILGTGKGELLHDWYFSGTTPSPHNPFFKAGEGSEKIVEEMFTETGAIVVGRKWYDLVGGWDGNHPIRGAEIFVVMHHVPEQVPQGETKLTFVTDGVESAIWQAKAAAGSKMVVIESRSVGNQCLKLGLVDEVMVHLVPILLGDGVRRFEPFGTAQTELEIAEVIPAKGVTHLRYRVLK
;
A
#
# COMPACT_ATOMS: atom_id res chain seq x y z
N MET A 1 8.89 3.61 -1.74
CA MET A 1 8.60 2.17 -1.98
C MET A 1 7.15 2.04 -2.42
N VAL A 2 6.85 1.15 -3.36
CA VAL A 2 5.48 0.70 -3.64
C VAL A 2 5.25 -0.60 -2.86
N GLU A 3 4.17 -0.68 -2.09
CA GLU A 3 3.87 -1.84 -1.24
C GLU A 3 2.41 -2.24 -1.35
N LEU A 4 2.16 -3.56 -1.45
CA LEU A 4 0.81 -4.11 -1.43
C LEU A 4 0.79 -5.64 -1.40
N SER A 5 -0.35 -6.20 -0.97
CA SER A 5 -0.67 -7.63 -1.11
C SER A 5 -1.23 -7.94 -2.49
N MET A 6 -0.88 -9.11 -3.02
CA MET A 6 -1.29 -9.54 -4.36
C MET A 6 -1.53 -11.06 -4.40
N SER A 7 -2.56 -11.48 -5.11
CA SER A 7 -2.79 -12.89 -5.43
C SER A 7 -1.74 -13.42 -6.42
N LEU A 8 -1.59 -14.74 -6.51
CA LEU A 8 -0.65 -15.37 -7.43
C LEU A 8 -0.95 -15.05 -8.90
N ASP A 9 -2.21 -14.80 -9.25
CA ASP A 9 -2.65 -14.38 -10.58
C ASP A 9 -2.71 -12.86 -10.79
N GLY A 10 -2.14 -12.08 -9.85
CA GLY A 10 -1.80 -10.65 -10.04
C GLY A 10 -2.88 -9.66 -9.65
N PHE A 11 -3.86 -10.03 -8.82
CA PHE A 11 -4.91 -9.13 -8.35
C PHE A 11 -4.65 -8.62 -6.95
N ILE A 12 -5.05 -7.36 -6.69
CA ILE A 12 -4.94 -6.68 -5.39
C ILE A 12 -6.27 -6.50 -4.68
N SER A 13 -7.35 -6.84 -5.34
CA SER A 13 -8.69 -6.99 -4.78
C SER A 13 -9.50 -7.92 -5.67
N ALA A 14 -10.54 -8.53 -5.11
CA ALA A 14 -11.60 -9.19 -5.86
C ALA A 14 -12.43 -8.14 -6.68
N PRO A 15 -13.37 -8.56 -7.54
CA PRO A 15 -14.21 -7.64 -8.31
C PRO A 15 -15.02 -6.68 -7.44
N ASN A 16 -15.36 -5.51 -8.00
CA ASN A 16 -16.27 -4.54 -7.43
C ASN A 16 -15.92 -4.04 -6.01
N PRO A 17 -14.67 -3.53 -5.79
CA PRO A 17 -14.31 -2.93 -4.50
C PRO A 17 -15.19 -1.70 -4.21
N SER A 18 -15.74 -1.65 -2.99
CA SER A 18 -16.63 -0.60 -2.49
C SER A 18 -16.33 -0.31 -1.03
N ARG A 19 -16.95 0.72 -0.43
CA ARG A 19 -16.79 1.01 1.00
C ARG A 19 -17.25 -0.13 1.92
N GLU A 20 -18.24 -0.91 1.49
CA GLU A 20 -18.72 -2.08 2.22
C GLU A 20 -17.77 -3.29 2.03
N TYR A 21 -17.19 -3.40 0.83
CA TYR A 21 -16.27 -4.48 0.44
C TYR A 21 -14.98 -3.87 -0.11
N ILE A 22 -14.12 -3.34 0.77
CA ILE A 22 -12.91 -2.59 0.40
C ILE A 22 -12.01 -3.40 -0.55
N LEU A 23 -11.92 -4.70 -0.31
CA LEU A 23 -11.12 -5.63 -1.13
C LEU A 23 -11.95 -6.38 -2.18
N GLY A 24 -13.13 -5.87 -2.51
CA GLY A 24 -14.05 -6.44 -3.49
C GLY A 24 -14.95 -7.54 -2.96
N THR A 25 -15.92 -7.93 -3.78
CA THR A 25 -16.83 -9.03 -3.45
C THR A 25 -16.15 -10.37 -3.68
N GLY A 26 -16.36 -11.35 -2.79
CA GLY A 26 -15.72 -12.67 -2.86
C GLY A 26 -14.67 -12.87 -1.78
N LYS A 27 -13.48 -13.29 -2.16
CA LYS A 27 -12.39 -13.65 -1.21
C LYS A 27 -11.23 -12.66 -1.20
N GLY A 28 -11.47 -11.39 -1.54
CA GLY A 28 -10.42 -10.36 -1.56
C GLY A 28 -9.76 -10.12 -0.19
N GLU A 29 -10.49 -10.33 0.91
CA GLU A 29 -9.99 -10.23 2.28
C GLU A 29 -8.81 -11.18 2.56
N LEU A 30 -8.76 -12.35 1.91
CA LEU A 30 -7.67 -13.31 2.08
C LEU A 30 -6.29 -12.72 1.71
N LEU A 31 -6.26 -11.66 0.88
CA LEU A 31 -5.00 -10.97 0.55
C LEU A 31 -4.33 -10.32 1.76
N HIS A 32 -5.08 -10.08 2.83
CA HIS A 32 -4.59 -9.40 4.03
C HIS A 32 -4.63 -10.26 5.29
N ASP A 33 -5.01 -11.54 5.20
CA ASP A 33 -5.06 -12.45 6.35
C ASP A 33 -3.74 -12.54 7.11
N TRP A 34 -2.61 -12.41 6.43
CA TRP A 34 -1.29 -12.45 7.04
C TRP A 34 -1.03 -11.30 8.05
N TYR A 35 -1.77 -10.18 7.96
CA TYR A 35 -1.74 -9.11 8.96
C TYR A 35 -2.46 -9.49 10.26
N PHE A 36 -3.41 -10.46 10.21
CA PHE A 36 -4.38 -10.68 11.29
C PHE A 36 -4.41 -12.12 11.81
N SER A 37 -3.73 -13.06 11.15
CA SER A 37 -3.80 -14.51 11.46
C SER A 37 -2.92 -14.96 12.62
N GLY A 38 -2.12 -14.07 13.18
CA GLY A 38 -1.28 -14.37 14.36
C GLY A 38 -2.06 -14.35 15.69
N THR A 39 -1.36 -14.69 16.75
CA THR A 39 -1.92 -14.73 18.11
C THR A 39 -1.48 -13.55 18.98
N THR A 40 -0.33 -12.95 18.67
CA THR A 40 0.26 -11.85 19.44
C THR A 40 -0.06 -10.51 18.79
N PRO A 41 -0.76 -9.61 19.50
CA PRO A 41 -1.01 -8.26 19.01
C PRO A 41 0.30 -7.48 18.83
N SER A 42 0.37 -6.66 17.77
CA SER A 42 1.47 -5.72 17.59
C SER A 42 1.49 -4.67 18.72
N PRO A 43 2.66 -4.33 19.27
CA PRO A 43 2.76 -3.28 20.30
C PRO A 43 2.41 -1.89 19.76
N HIS A 44 2.50 -1.68 18.45
CA HIS A 44 2.20 -0.39 17.81
C HIS A 44 0.70 -0.18 17.57
N ASN A 45 0.00 -1.26 17.20
CA ASN A 45 -1.44 -1.24 17.00
C ASN A 45 -2.00 -2.68 17.21
N PRO A 46 -2.73 -2.92 18.31
CA PRO A 46 -3.19 -4.26 18.68
C PRO A 46 -4.23 -4.86 17.72
N PHE A 47 -4.74 -4.09 16.77
CA PHE A 47 -5.57 -4.59 15.68
C PHE A 47 -4.78 -5.56 14.76
N PHE A 48 -3.47 -5.33 14.62
CA PHE A 48 -2.60 -6.18 13.81
C PHE A 48 -2.03 -7.32 14.67
N LYS A 49 -2.13 -8.52 14.13
CA LYS A 49 -1.59 -9.76 14.71
C LYS A 49 -0.88 -10.50 13.59
N ALA A 50 0.38 -10.15 13.34
CA ALA A 50 1.15 -10.72 12.25
C ALA A 50 1.11 -12.25 12.25
N GLY A 51 0.85 -12.84 11.09
CA GLY A 51 0.99 -14.28 10.89
C GLY A 51 2.44 -14.73 11.09
N GLU A 52 2.63 -16.01 11.40
CA GLU A 52 3.93 -16.61 11.63
C GLU A 52 4.90 -16.36 10.46
N GLY A 53 6.05 -15.74 10.76
CA GLY A 53 7.07 -15.34 9.80
C GLY A 53 6.87 -13.94 9.18
N SER A 54 5.76 -13.25 9.47
CA SER A 54 5.46 -11.89 8.98
C SER A 54 5.75 -10.79 10.01
N GLU A 55 6.20 -11.14 11.21
CA GLU A 55 6.35 -10.22 12.34
C GLU A 55 7.33 -9.08 12.02
N LYS A 56 8.46 -9.39 11.36
CA LYS A 56 9.45 -8.40 10.93
C LYS A 56 8.83 -7.38 9.97
N ILE A 57 8.02 -7.84 9.01
CA ILE A 57 7.40 -6.96 8.01
C ILE A 57 6.38 -6.01 8.67
N VAL A 58 5.56 -6.54 9.58
CA VAL A 58 4.60 -5.71 10.32
C VAL A 58 5.32 -4.71 11.23
N GLU A 59 6.43 -5.10 11.87
CA GLU A 59 7.26 -4.18 12.66
C GLU A 59 7.84 -3.06 11.79
N GLU A 60 8.45 -3.39 10.65
CA GLU A 60 8.99 -2.41 9.70
C GLU A 60 7.92 -1.43 9.20
N MET A 61 6.71 -1.93 8.90
CA MET A 61 5.59 -1.09 8.47
C MET A 61 5.30 0.02 9.50
N PHE A 62 5.35 -0.28 10.80
CA PHE A 62 5.09 0.71 11.84
C PHE A 62 6.29 1.60 12.16
N THR A 63 7.50 1.07 12.12
CA THR A 63 8.70 1.80 12.58
C THR A 63 9.36 2.60 11.48
N GLU A 64 9.33 2.11 10.24
CA GLU A 64 10.07 2.69 9.13
C GLU A 64 9.21 3.58 8.21
N THR A 65 7.88 3.51 8.28
CA THR A 65 7.01 4.36 7.46
C THR A 65 6.90 5.77 8.06
N GLY A 66 7.32 6.78 7.31
CA GLY A 66 7.22 8.19 7.70
C GLY A 66 6.09 8.95 7.00
N ALA A 67 5.77 8.55 5.77
CA ALA A 67 4.65 9.12 5.01
C ALA A 67 4.06 8.08 4.06
N ILE A 68 2.79 8.25 3.73
CA ILE A 68 2.05 7.36 2.82
C ILE A 68 1.45 8.20 1.70
N VAL A 69 1.55 7.73 0.46
CA VAL A 69 0.95 8.37 -0.70
C VAL A 69 -0.12 7.47 -1.30
N VAL A 70 -1.33 8.02 -1.42
CA VAL A 70 -2.49 7.31 -1.96
C VAL A 70 -3.16 8.11 -3.08
N GLY A 71 -3.98 7.44 -3.88
CA GLY A 71 -4.86 8.09 -4.84
C GLY A 71 -6.29 8.26 -4.33
N ARG A 72 -7.05 9.13 -4.97
CA ARG A 72 -8.45 9.43 -4.66
C ARG A 72 -9.30 8.17 -4.45
N LYS A 73 -9.22 7.19 -5.35
CA LYS A 73 -10.06 5.98 -5.26
C LYS A 73 -9.82 5.20 -3.97
N TRP A 74 -8.56 5.04 -3.55
CA TRP A 74 -8.24 4.35 -2.29
C TRP A 74 -8.71 5.14 -1.08
N TYR A 75 -8.45 6.45 -1.07
CA TYR A 75 -8.96 7.35 -0.03
C TYR A 75 -10.49 7.26 0.15
N ASP A 76 -11.25 7.26 -0.96
CA ASP A 76 -12.70 7.15 -0.91
C ASP A 76 -13.18 5.77 -0.43
N LEU A 77 -12.50 4.68 -0.85
CA LEU A 77 -12.84 3.31 -0.43
C LEU A 77 -12.69 3.12 1.09
N VAL A 78 -11.61 3.63 1.66
CA VAL A 78 -11.35 3.53 3.11
C VAL A 78 -12.01 4.65 3.92
N GLY A 79 -12.77 5.54 3.28
CA GLY A 79 -13.43 6.67 3.94
C GLY A 79 -12.45 7.64 4.61
N GLY A 80 -11.23 7.78 4.08
CA GLY A 80 -10.17 8.57 4.69
C GLY A 80 -9.78 8.07 6.08
N TRP A 81 -9.97 6.77 6.35
CA TRP A 81 -9.74 6.11 7.65
C TRP A 81 -10.46 6.79 8.83
N ASP A 82 -11.57 7.50 8.55
CA ASP A 82 -12.24 8.35 9.52
C ASP A 82 -11.27 9.29 10.27
N GLY A 83 -10.23 9.77 9.59
CA GLY A 83 -9.16 10.62 10.12
C GLY A 83 -8.09 9.91 10.96
N ASN A 84 -8.11 8.57 11.04
CA ASN A 84 -7.20 7.81 11.91
C ASN A 84 -6.57 6.63 11.16
N HIS A 85 -5.46 6.88 10.47
CA HIS A 85 -4.73 5.82 9.78
C HIS A 85 -4.08 4.85 10.77
N PRO A 86 -4.08 3.53 10.48
CA PRO A 86 -3.50 2.51 11.38
C PRO A 86 -2.03 2.75 11.75
N ILE A 87 -1.22 3.28 10.83
CA ILE A 87 0.19 3.65 11.08
C ILE A 87 0.22 5.07 11.66
N ARG A 88 0.24 5.15 12.98
CA ARG A 88 0.23 6.43 13.69
C ARG A 88 1.52 7.21 13.45
N GLY A 89 1.39 8.52 13.26
CA GLY A 89 2.51 9.43 13.05
C GLY A 89 2.97 9.53 11.58
N ALA A 90 2.50 8.67 10.68
CA ALA A 90 2.70 8.84 9.25
C ALA A 90 1.73 9.89 8.70
N GLU A 91 2.24 10.85 7.92
CA GLU A 91 1.41 11.81 7.19
C GLU A 91 0.92 11.17 5.89
N ILE A 92 -0.37 11.37 5.56
CA ILE A 92 -0.99 10.80 4.36
C ILE A 92 -1.13 11.88 3.28
N PHE A 93 -0.54 11.64 2.14
CA PHE A 93 -0.65 12.50 0.95
C PHE A 93 -1.63 11.87 -0.03
N VAL A 94 -2.71 12.58 -0.33
CA VAL A 94 -3.78 12.09 -1.19
C VAL A 94 -3.74 12.80 -2.53
N VAL A 95 -3.34 12.09 -3.58
CA VAL A 95 -3.29 12.63 -4.96
C VAL A 95 -4.70 12.61 -5.55
N MET A 96 -5.19 13.79 -5.93
CA MET A 96 -6.53 13.95 -6.50
C MET A 96 -6.64 15.23 -7.33
N HIS A 97 -7.72 15.37 -8.10
CA HIS A 97 -7.96 16.58 -8.88
C HIS A 97 -8.71 17.65 -8.09
N HIS A 98 -9.60 17.27 -7.20
CA HIS A 98 -10.43 18.16 -6.40
C HIS A 98 -10.46 17.69 -4.96
N VAL A 99 -10.17 18.60 -4.03
CA VAL A 99 -10.25 18.36 -2.59
C VAL A 99 -11.72 18.15 -2.19
N PRO A 100 -12.06 17.12 -1.38
CA PRO A 100 -13.43 16.92 -0.91
C PRO A 100 -13.88 18.07 0.00
N GLU A 101 -15.17 18.42 -0.07
CA GLU A 101 -15.76 19.46 0.79
C GLU A 101 -15.73 19.05 2.27
N GLN A 102 -15.85 17.77 2.55
CA GLN A 102 -15.81 17.21 3.90
C GLN A 102 -14.60 16.30 4.05
N VAL A 103 -13.79 16.59 5.03
CA VAL A 103 -12.58 15.83 5.38
C VAL A 103 -12.76 15.23 6.77
N PRO A 104 -12.57 13.93 6.96
CA PRO A 104 -12.60 13.33 8.28
C PRO A 104 -11.60 14.00 9.20
N GLN A 105 -12.02 14.23 10.45
CA GLN A 105 -11.17 14.83 11.48
C GLN A 105 -10.65 13.73 12.40
N GLY A 106 -9.36 13.75 12.69
CA GLY A 106 -8.70 12.74 13.52
C GLY A 106 -7.23 13.09 13.79
N GLU A 107 -6.47 12.12 14.28
CA GLU A 107 -5.05 12.30 14.61
C GLU A 107 -4.14 12.28 13.36
N THR A 108 -4.61 11.69 12.25
CA THR A 108 -3.82 11.59 11.03
C THR A 108 -3.84 12.89 10.24
N LYS A 109 -2.67 13.44 9.97
CA LYS A 109 -2.53 14.58 9.08
C LYS A 109 -2.75 14.14 7.64
N LEU A 110 -3.82 14.66 7.00
CA LEU A 110 -4.17 14.44 5.61
C LEU A 110 -3.77 15.67 4.78
N THR A 111 -2.91 15.47 3.79
CA THR A 111 -2.50 16.51 2.83
C THR A 111 -3.01 16.15 1.44
N PHE A 112 -3.88 16.99 0.88
CA PHE A 112 -4.44 16.79 -0.46
C PHE A 112 -3.59 17.49 -1.51
N VAL A 113 -3.10 16.72 -2.48
CA VAL A 113 -2.19 17.19 -3.53
C VAL A 113 -2.91 17.15 -4.87
N THR A 114 -3.07 18.33 -5.50
CA THR A 114 -3.85 18.49 -6.74
C THR A 114 -2.98 18.80 -7.97
N ASP A 115 -1.69 18.96 -7.77
CA ASP A 115 -0.70 19.32 -8.80
C ASP A 115 0.17 18.13 -9.27
N GLY A 116 -0.27 16.91 -8.95
CA GLY A 116 0.27 15.69 -9.54
C GLY A 116 1.11 14.82 -8.59
N VAL A 117 1.49 13.65 -9.10
CA VAL A 117 2.17 12.62 -8.29
C VAL A 117 3.59 13.02 -7.89
N GLU A 118 4.30 13.75 -8.75
CA GLU A 118 5.67 14.20 -8.46
C GLU A 118 5.70 15.12 -7.25
N SER A 119 4.79 16.10 -7.22
CA SER A 119 4.60 17.02 -6.10
C SER A 119 4.28 16.25 -4.81
N ALA A 120 3.36 15.27 -4.88
CA ALA A 120 3.00 14.44 -3.73
C ALA A 120 4.20 13.66 -3.18
N ILE A 121 5.02 13.07 -4.05
CA ILE A 121 6.22 12.34 -3.64
C ILE A 121 7.26 13.27 -3.00
N TRP A 122 7.48 14.46 -3.54
CA TRP A 122 8.40 15.43 -2.95
C TRP A 122 7.95 15.90 -1.57
N GLN A 123 6.66 16.22 -1.43
CA GLN A 123 6.09 16.62 -0.14
C GLN A 123 6.16 15.47 0.88
N ALA A 124 5.82 14.24 0.46
CA ALA A 124 5.90 13.06 1.32
C ALA A 124 7.34 12.77 1.77
N LYS A 125 8.34 12.88 0.87
CA LYS A 125 9.76 12.73 1.23
C LYS A 125 10.20 13.77 2.26
N ALA A 126 9.77 15.00 2.10
CA ALA A 126 10.09 16.07 3.07
C ALA A 126 9.47 15.78 4.45
N ALA A 127 8.23 15.29 4.50
CA ALA A 127 7.55 14.95 5.75
C ALA A 127 8.13 13.68 6.40
N ALA A 128 8.49 12.67 5.61
CA ALA A 128 9.05 11.41 6.12
C ALA A 128 10.46 11.54 6.71
N GLY A 129 11.22 12.56 6.31
CA GLY A 129 12.62 12.74 6.73
C GLY A 129 13.50 11.58 6.27
N SER A 130 14.06 10.82 7.20
CA SER A 130 14.89 9.64 6.93
C SER A 130 14.08 8.35 6.78
N LYS A 131 12.79 8.37 7.07
CA LYS A 131 11.92 7.20 6.97
C LYS A 131 11.41 6.97 5.55
N MET A 132 10.78 5.83 5.35
CA MET A 132 10.22 5.46 4.06
C MET A 132 8.98 6.28 3.70
N VAL A 133 8.84 6.54 2.39
CA VAL A 133 7.56 6.93 1.78
C VAL A 133 6.96 5.69 1.13
N VAL A 134 5.78 5.27 1.60
CA VAL A 134 5.07 4.10 1.09
C VAL A 134 3.95 4.55 0.15
N ILE A 135 3.82 3.90 -1.00
CA ILE A 135 2.77 4.17 -1.99
C ILE A 135 1.79 3.00 -1.96
N GLU A 136 0.62 3.21 -1.38
CA GLU A 136 -0.44 2.21 -1.21
C GLU A 136 -1.55 2.34 -2.28
N SER A 137 -1.25 2.85 -3.44
CA SER A 137 -2.24 3.07 -4.50
C SER A 137 -1.73 2.55 -5.84
N ARG A 138 -2.56 1.71 -6.49
CA ARG A 138 -2.23 1.17 -7.81
C ARG A 138 -1.94 2.27 -8.84
N SER A 139 -2.86 3.22 -8.99
CA SER A 139 -2.74 4.28 -10.01
C SER A 139 -1.56 5.20 -9.76
N VAL A 140 -1.35 5.62 -8.50
CA VAL A 140 -0.20 6.46 -8.12
C VAL A 140 1.10 5.66 -8.26
N GLY A 141 1.14 4.41 -7.79
CA GLY A 141 2.31 3.54 -7.92
C GLY A 141 2.72 3.31 -9.38
N ASN A 142 1.75 3.09 -10.27
CA ASN A 142 2.02 2.93 -11.69
C ASN A 142 2.55 4.20 -12.35
N GLN A 143 2.04 5.38 -11.97
CA GLN A 143 2.57 6.66 -12.43
C GLN A 143 4.00 6.89 -11.90
N CYS A 144 4.23 6.63 -10.61
CA CYS A 144 5.56 6.76 -10.02
C CYS A 144 6.60 5.82 -10.67
N LEU A 145 6.21 4.58 -11.00
CA LEU A 145 7.08 3.65 -11.73
C LEU A 145 7.45 4.20 -13.12
N LYS A 146 6.48 4.71 -13.87
CA LYS A 146 6.71 5.32 -15.19
C LYS A 146 7.64 6.55 -15.13
N LEU A 147 7.58 7.30 -14.04
CA LEU A 147 8.38 8.51 -13.80
C LEU A 147 9.75 8.21 -13.14
N GLY A 148 10.07 6.94 -12.88
CA GLY A 148 11.33 6.57 -12.20
C GLY A 148 11.43 7.03 -10.74
N LEU A 149 10.29 7.31 -10.09
CA LEU A 149 10.21 7.81 -8.71
C LEU A 149 10.18 6.69 -7.65
N VAL A 150 10.18 5.43 -8.08
CA VAL A 150 10.15 4.27 -7.20
C VAL A 150 11.54 3.68 -7.08
N ASP A 151 12.01 3.48 -5.85
CA ASP A 151 13.30 2.84 -5.56
C ASP A 151 13.13 1.35 -5.24
N GLU A 152 12.01 0.99 -4.59
CA GLU A 152 11.71 -0.38 -4.19
C GLU A 152 10.24 -0.75 -4.45
N VAL A 153 10.04 -2.04 -4.74
CA VAL A 153 8.71 -2.66 -4.84
C VAL A 153 8.63 -3.80 -3.83
N MET A 154 7.65 -3.72 -2.92
CA MET A 154 7.34 -4.76 -1.96
C MET A 154 6.03 -5.43 -2.35
N VAL A 155 6.07 -6.74 -2.57
CA VAL A 155 4.90 -7.55 -2.90
C VAL A 155 4.71 -8.62 -1.83
N HIS A 156 3.56 -8.61 -1.19
CA HIS A 156 3.13 -9.69 -0.30
C HIS A 156 2.31 -10.67 -1.15
N LEU A 157 3.00 -11.67 -1.71
CA LEU A 157 2.41 -12.64 -2.61
C LEU A 157 1.65 -13.71 -1.84
N VAL A 158 0.33 -13.66 -1.93
CA VAL A 158 -0.57 -14.61 -1.26
C VAL A 158 -0.86 -15.78 -2.20
N PRO A 159 -0.75 -17.05 -1.75
CA PRO A 159 -0.89 -18.23 -2.59
C PRO A 159 -2.37 -18.57 -2.87
N ILE A 160 -3.09 -17.61 -3.46
CA ILE A 160 -4.47 -17.78 -3.93
C ILE A 160 -4.59 -17.34 -5.39
N LEU A 161 -5.59 -17.86 -6.07
CA LEU A 161 -6.03 -17.41 -7.39
C LEU A 161 -7.40 -16.78 -7.23
N LEU A 162 -7.52 -15.49 -7.52
CA LEU A 162 -8.80 -14.78 -7.48
C LEU A 162 -9.61 -14.94 -8.76
N GLY A 163 -8.94 -15.18 -9.89
CA GLY A 163 -9.56 -15.38 -11.20
C GLY A 163 -10.03 -14.09 -11.87
N ASP A 164 -10.53 -13.13 -11.09
CA ASP A 164 -10.96 -11.80 -11.55
C ASP A 164 -10.77 -10.77 -10.45
N GLY A 165 -10.74 -9.48 -10.82
CA GLY A 165 -10.58 -8.39 -9.86
C GLY A 165 -9.77 -7.20 -10.40
N VAL A 166 -9.17 -6.46 -9.50
CA VAL A 166 -8.31 -5.32 -9.83
C VAL A 166 -6.86 -5.80 -9.94
N ARG A 167 -6.32 -5.79 -11.15
CA ARG A 167 -4.92 -6.15 -11.40
C ARG A 167 -3.96 -5.13 -10.77
N ARG A 168 -2.83 -5.65 -10.21
CA ARG A 168 -1.78 -4.77 -9.66
C ARG A 168 -1.08 -3.99 -10.75
N PHE A 169 -0.56 -4.69 -11.74
CA PHE A 169 0.19 -4.08 -12.81
C PHE A 169 -0.68 -3.97 -14.06
N GLU A 170 -0.76 -2.77 -14.60
CA GLU A 170 -1.31 -2.50 -15.92
C GLU A 170 -0.18 -2.54 -16.96
N PRO A 171 -0.50 -2.71 -18.24
CA PRO A 171 0.50 -2.57 -19.28
C PRO A 171 1.20 -1.21 -19.19
N PHE A 172 2.53 -1.22 -19.05
CA PHE A 172 3.35 0.00 -19.00
C PHE A 172 3.70 0.56 -20.39
N GLY A 173 3.13 -0.01 -21.45
CA GLY A 173 3.52 0.25 -22.84
C GLY A 173 4.73 -0.61 -23.23
N THR A 174 5.67 -0.03 -23.96
CA THR A 174 6.91 -0.74 -24.39
C THR A 174 8.07 -0.58 -23.43
N ALA A 175 7.97 0.29 -22.44
CA ALA A 175 9.01 0.48 -21.44
C ALA A 175 9.04 -0.71 -20.47
N GLN A 176 10.21 -1.30 -20.31
CA GLN A 176 10.47 -2.35 -19.33
C GLN A 176 11.08 -1.74 -18.09
N THR A 177 10.73 -2.26 -16.91
CA THR A 177 11.35 -1.91 -15.64
C THR A 177 12.02 -3.16 -15.10
N GLU A 178 13.33 -3.13 -14.97
CA GLU A 178 14.11 -4.24 -14.42
C GLU A 178 14.12 -4.15 -12.88
N LEU A 179 14.01 -5.31 -12.25
CA LEU A 179 13.98 -5.45 -10.81
C LEU A 179 15.07 -6.43 -10.35
N GLU A 180 15.77 -6.07 -9.28
CA GLU A 180 16.71 -6.94 -8.59
C GLU A 180 16.07 -7.46 -7.29
N ILE A 181 16.19 -8.76 -7.02
CA ILE A 181 15.72 -9.34 -5.76
C ILE A 181 16.58 -8.80 -4.62
N ALA A 182 15.97 -8.06 -3.71
CA ALA A 182 16.63 -7.56 -2.49
C ALA A 182 16.41 -8.51 -1.31
N GLU A 183 15.18 -9.02 -1.13
CA GLU A 183 14.85 -9.92 -0.03
C GLU A 183 13.66 -10.82 -0.39
N VAL A 184 13.69 -12.07 0.10
CA VAL A 184 12.57 -13.02 0.02
C VAL A 184 12.33 -13.59 1.40
N ILE A 185 11.15 -13.36 1.96
CA ILE A 185 10.77 -13.85 3.30
C ILE A 185 9.56 -14.77 3.12
N PRO A 186 9.75 -16.09 3.21
CA PRO A 186 8.63 -17.02 3.27
C PRO A 186 7.97 -16.94 4.66
N ALA A 187 6.64 -16.84 4.66
CA ALA A 187 5.85 -16.79 5.87
C ALA A 187 4.58 -17.65 5.70
N LYS A 188 3.87 -17.89 6.77
CA LYS A 188 2.65 -18.69 6.72
C LYS A 188 1.54 -17.96 5.95
N GLY A 189 1.16 -18.52 4.81
CA GLY A 189 0.09 -17.98 3.96
C GLY A 189 0.51 -16.80 3.07
N VAL A 190 1.79 -16.43 3.06
CA VAL A 190 2.31 -15.33 2.22
C VAL A 190 3.81 -15.50 1.95
N THR A 191 4.28 -14.98 0.83
CA THR A 191 5.72 -14.77 0.59
C THR A 191 5.94 -13.28 0.38
N HIS A 192 6.76 -12.66 1.22
CA HIS A 192 7.12 -11.26 1.05
C HIS A 192 8.32 -11.15 0.12
N LEU A 193 8.17 -10.36 -0.94
CA LEU A 193 9.15 -10.17 -1.99
C LEU A 193 9.51 -8.69 -2.07
N ARG A 194 10.76 -8.37 -1.71
CA ARG A 194 11.30 -7.01 -1.86
C ARG A 194 12.23 -6.96 -3.05
N TYR A 195 11.97 -6.00 -3.92
CA TYR A 195 12.77 -5.76 -5.11
C TYR A 195 13.30 -4.33 -5.12
N ARG A 196 14.53 -4.18 -5.60
CA ARG A 196 15.10 -2.88 -5.96
C ARG A 196 14.78 -2.59 -7.41
N VAL A 197 14.35 -1.37 -7.72
CA VAL A 197 14.13 -0.91 -9.10
C VAL A 197 15.48 -0.50 -9.68
N LEU A 198 15.88 -1.11 -10.80
CA LEU A 198 17.07 -0.73 -11.55
C LEU A 198 16.75 0.50 -12.41
N LYS A 199 17.55 1.56 -12.31
CA LYS A 199 17.39 2.84 -13.03
C LYS A 199 18.46 2.98 -14.09
#